data_611f4fc1525435b84d0ee355e6f86772
#
_entry.id   611f4fc1525435b84d0ee355e6f86772
#
_cell.length_a   1.000
_cell.length_b   1.000
_cell.length_c   1.000
_cell.angle_alpha   90.00
_cell.angle_beta   90.00
_cell.angle_gamma   90.00
#
_symmetry.space_group_name_H-M   'P 1'
#
loop_
_entity.id
_entity.type
_entity.pdbx_description
1 polymer ?
#
loop_
_entity_poly.entity_id
_entity_poly.type
_entity_poly.pdbx_seq_one_letter_code
_entity_poly.pdbx_strand_id
1 'polypeptide(L)'
;LYRLWQADYINQKFELAKIERDKVRNAYTDVRRALIDTVKDIHPDKAISEQQGLAHIGSFMAGFSTVFSLNYDLIVYWASLNARQANGWRFEDGFTIDKTRATDPKLIKQCFNASFPAELEPGVTRVFYPHGNLALYRTQGGEESKLMADNSDPLSLITQYWRDNDGQPLFVCEGSSESKIAAIN
;
A
#
# COMPACT_ATOMS: atom_id res chain seq x y z
N LEU A 1 -7.66 -11.85 -7.77
CA LEU A 1 -6.22 -11.57 -7.95
C LEU A 1 -5.37 -12.47 -7.04
N TYR A 2 -5.63 -12.53 -5.73
CA TYR A 2 -4.86 -13.36 -4.77
C TYR A 2 -4.78 -14.85 -5.16
N ARG A 3 -5.89 -15.48 -5.55
CA ARG A 3 -5.90 -16.87 -5.98
C ARG A 3 -5.07 -17.11 -7.23
N LEU A 4 -5.08 -16.19 -8.18
CA LEU A 4 -4.24 -16.29 -9.38
C LEU A 4 -2.76 -16.14 -9.02
N TRP A 5 -2.44 -15.20 -8.12
CA TRP A 5 -1.08 -15.06 -7.61
C TRP A 5 -0.60 -16.30 -6.88
N GLN A 6 -1.43 -16.89 -5.99
CA GLN A 6 -1.09 -18.17 -5.34
C GLN A 6 -0.86 -19.31 -6.34
N ALA A 7 -1.73 -19.40 -7.35
CA ALA A 7 -1.59 -20.43 -8.38
C ALA A 7 -0.31 -20.25 -9.19
N ASP A 8 0.05 -19.02 -9.57
CA ASP A 8 1.30 -18.71 -10.26
C ASP A 8 2.51 -19.06 -9.39
N TYR A 9 2.49 -18.67 -8.12
CA TYR A 9 3.55 -18.99 -7.15
C TYR A 9 3.75 -20.50 -6.97
N ILE A 10 2.66 -21.28 -6.82
CA ILE A 10 2.70 -22.73 -6.69
C ILE A 10 3.24 -23.35 -7.97
N ASN A 11 2.76 -22.92 -9.13
CA ASN A 11 3.20 -23.43 -10.42
C ASN A 11 4.71 -23.20 -10.65
N GLN A 12 5.23 -22.05 -10.22
CA GLN A 12 6.66 -21.76 -10.29
C GLN A 12 7.46 -22.68 -9.35
N LYS A 13 6.99 -22.84 -8.11
CA LYS A 13 7.70 -23.59 -7.08
C LYS A 13 7.77 -25.11 -7.35
N PHE A 14 6.73 -25.65 -7.96
CA PHE A 14 6.62 -27.08 -8.25
C PHE A 14 6.92 -27.46 -9.71
N GLU A 15 7.43 -26.51 -10.49
CA GLU A 15 7.85 -26.72 -11.89
C GLU A 15 6.79 -27.42 -12.75
N LEU A 16 5.52 -27.04 -12.57
CA LEU A 16 4.42 -27.61 -13.35
C LEU A 16 4.60 -27.37 -14.85
N ALA A 17 3.81 -28.05 -15.67
CA ALA A 17 3.92 -27.97 -17.12
C ALA A 17 3.92 -26.50 -17.61
N LYS A 18 4.88 -26.15 -18.48
CA LYS A 18 5.13 -24.77 -18.92
C LYS A 18 3.89 -24.09 -19.48
N ILE A 19 3.06 -24.82 -20.23
CA ILE A 19 1.85 -24.26 -20.87
C ILE A 19 0.84 -23.80 -19.83
N GLU A 20 0.60 -24.58 -18.78
CA GLU A 20 -0.32 -24.23 -17.69
C GLU A 20 0.21 -23.06 -16.87
N ARG A 21 1.51 -23.04 -16.61
CA ARG A 21 2.18 -21.93 -15.93
C ARG A 21 1.99 -20.63 -16.69
N ASP A 22 2.24 -20.63 -17.99
CA ASP A 22 2.14 -19.43 -18.82
C ASP A 22 0.68 -18.93 -18.88
N LYS A 23 -0.31 -19.82 -18.94
CA LYS A 23 -1.73 -19.43 -18.91
C LYS A 23 -2.12 -18.74 -17.60
N VAL A 24 -1.76 -19.33 -16.46
CA VAL A 24 -2.07 -18.75 -15.13
C VAL A 24 -1.34 -17.44 -14.94
N ARG A 25 -0.06 -17.37 -15.32
CA ARG A 25 0.75 -16.15 -15.23
C ARG A 25 0.20 -15.03 -16.09
N ASN A 26 -0.19 -15.33 -17.33
CA ASN A 26 -0.79 -14.35 -18.23
C ASN A 26 -2.12 -13.85 -17.67
N ALA A 27 -3.00 -14.73 -17.21
CA ALA A 27 -4.26 -14.36 -16.59
C ALA A 27 -4.05 -13.48 -15.34
N TYR A 28 -3.08 -13.81 -14.49
CA TYR A 28 -2.70 -12.96 -13.35
C TYR A 28 -2.22 -11.57 -13.79
N THR A 29 -1.33 -11.53 -14.78
CA THR A 29 -0.78 -10.29 -15.31
C THR A 29 -1.85 -9.40 -15.93
N ASP A 30 -2.79 -9.98 -16.68
CA ASP A 30 -3.87 -9.24 -17.34
C ASP A 30 -4.86 -8.66 -16.33
N VAL A 31 -5.29 -9.44 -15.34
CA VAL A 31 -6.17 -8.95 -14.26
C VAL A 31 -5.47 -7.88 -13.43
N ARG A 32 -4.19 -8.09 -13.12
CA ARG A 32 -3.39 -7.12 -12.38
C ARG A 32 -3.24 -5.81 -13.15
N ARG A 33 -2.95 -5.86 -14.45
CA ARG A 33 -2.86 -4.68 -15.31
C ARG A 33 -4.18 -3.93 -15.36
N ALA A 34 -5.29 -4.62 -15.62
CA ALA A 34 -6.62 -4.01 -15.65
C ALA A 34 -6.96 -3.31 -14.33
N LEU A 35 -6.63 -3.92 -13.19
CA LEU A 35 -6.81 -3.31 -11.87
C LEU A 35 -5.98 -2.04 -11.69
N ILE A 36 -4.69 -2.08 -12.06
CA ILE A 36 -3.80 -0.93 -11.98
C ILE A 36 -4.30 0.23 -12.84
N ASP A 37 -4.70 -0.06 -14.07
CA ASP A 37 -5.19 0.93 -15.00
C ASP A 37 -6.51 1.54 -14.50
N THR A 38 -7.45 0.72 -14.02
CA THR A 38 -8.69 1.20 -13.40
C THR A 38 -8.42 2.10 -12.20
N VAL A 39 -7.55 1.67 -11.29
CA VAL A 39 -7.19 2.49 -10.12
C VAL A 39 -6.60 3.84 -10.54
N LYS A 40 -5.71 3.84 -11.54
CA LYS A 40 -5.09 5.06 -12.05
C LYS A 40 -6.13 6.01 -12.66
N ASP A 41 -7.12 5.48 -13.36
CA ASP A 41 -8.14 6.26 -14.05
C ASP A 41 -9.17 6.89 -13.09
N ILE A 42 -9.48 6.22 -11.98
CA ILE A 42 -10.53 6.67 -11.05
C ILE A 42 -9.97 7.33 -9.77
N HIS A 43 -8.70 7.14 -9.45
CA HIS A 43 -8.11 7.70 -8.23
C HIS A 43 -7.95 9.22 -8.39
N PRO A 44 -8.34 10.02 -7.39
CA PRO A 44 -8.15 11.47 -7.43
C PRO A 44 -6.67 11.84 -7.64
N ASP A 45 -6.44 12.89 -8.42
CA ASP A 45 -5.12 13.49 -8.53
C ASP A 45 -4.69 14.13 -7.21
N LYS A 46 -3.42 13.98 -6.82
CA LYS A 46 -2.89 14.53 -5.57
C LYS A 46 -3.01 16.06 -5.52
N ALA A 47 -2.66 16.73 -6.61
CA ALA A 47 -2.69 18.19 -6.67
C ALA A 47 -4.13 18.73 -6.55
N ILE A 48 -5.09 18.08 -7.18
CA ILE A 48 -6.51 18.42 -7.04
C ILE A 48 -6.97 18.18 -5.59
N SER A 49 -6.58 17.06 -5.00
CA SER A 49 -6.92 16.72 -3.62
C SER A 49 -6.31 17.71 -2.61
N GLU A 50 -5.09 18.20 -2.86
CA GLU A 50 -4.45 19.25 -2.03
C GLU A 50 -5.24 20.55 -2.08
N GLN A 51 -5.71 20.97 -3.25
CA GLN A 51 -6.55 22.16 -3.39
C GLN A 51 -7.93 22.01 -2.75
N GLN A 52 -8.49 20.79 -2.76
CA GLN A 52 -9.86 20.50 -2.31
C GLN A 52 -9.97 20.15 -0.81
N GLY A 53 -8.88 20.06 -0.08
CA GLY A 53 -9.00 19.95 1.37
C GLY A 53 -8.24 18.87 2.10
N LEU A 54 -7.13 18.34 1.58
CA LEU A 54 -6.28 17.41 2.35
C LEU A 54 -5.87 18.00 3.70
N ALA A 55 -5.68 19.33 3.78
CA ALA A 55 -5.38 20.03 5.02
C ALA A 55 -6.51 19.91 6.05
N HIS A 56 -7.77 19.97 5.60
CA HIS A 56 -8.93 19.80 6.49
C HIS A 56 -9.06 18.38 6.99
N ILE A 57 -8.81 17.38 6.13
CA ILE A 57 -8.80 15.97 6.52
C ILE A 57 -7.69 15.73 7.54
N GLY A 58 -6.48 16.24 7.30
CA GLY A 58 -5.37 16.14 8.23
C GLY A 58 -5.65 16.79 9.58
N SER A 59 -6.26 17.99 9.58
CA SER A 59 -6.67 18.69 10.79
C SER A 59 -7.71 17.90 11.58
N PHE A 60 -8.70 17.32 10.90
CA PHE A 60 -9.70 16.47 11.50
C PHE A 60 -9.07 15.22 12.14
N MET A 61 -8.19 14.55 11.40
CA MET A 61 -7.50 13.34 11.88
C MET A 61 -6.63 13.61 13.11
N ALA A 62 -5.99 14.76 13.19
CA ALA A 62 -5.14 15.13 14.32
C ALA A 62 -5.91 15.30 15.65
N GLY A 63 -7.23 15.39 15.60
CA GLY A 63 -8.10 15.38 16.78
C GLY A 63 -8.29 13.99 17.42
N PHE A 64 -7.75 12.93 16.83
CA PHE A 64 -7.90 11.57 17.30
C PHE A 64 -6.54 10.93 17.62
N SER A 65 -6.52 10.08 18.63
CA SER A 65 -5.34 9.27 18.93
C SER A 65 -5.13 8.13 17.93
N THR A 66 -6.23 7.65 17.32
CA THR A 66 -6.20 6.55 16.35
C THR A 66 -7.23 6.77 15.26
N VAL A 67 -6.82 6.51 14.03
CA VAL A 67 -7.65 6.57 12.82
C VAL A 67 -7.56 5.24 12.07
N PHE A 68 -8.69 4.68 11.69
CA PHE A 68 -8.77 3.51 10.82
C PHE A 68 -9.33 3.94 9.45
N SER A 69 -8.51 3.81 8.41
CA SER A 69 -8.96 4.00 7.03
C SER A 69 -9.39 2.67 6.43
N LEU A 70 -10.65 2.59 6.03
CA LEU A 70 -11.21 1.41 5.33
C LEU A 70 -11.15 1.56 3.80
N ASN A 71 -10.73 2.71 3.31
CA ASN A 71 -10.57 2.98 1.90
C ASN A 71 -9.20 2.53 1.40
N TYR A 72 -9.15 2.07 0.17
CA TYR A 72 -7.90 1.64 -0.48
C TYR A 72 -7.10 2.79 -1.07
N ASP A 73 -7.74 3.98 -1.21
CA ASP A 73 -7.13 5.16 -1.82
C ASP A 73 -5.94 5.72 -1.01
N LEU A 74 -5.29 6.72 -1.57
CA LEU A 74 -4.15 7.39 -0.95
C LEU A 74 -4.55 8.69 -0.22
N ILE A 75 -5.84 9.02 -0.12
CA ILE A 75 -6.29 10.31 0.42
C ILE A 75 -5.87 10.47 1.87
N VAL A 76 -6.12 9.48 2.73
CA VAL A 76 -5.72 9.52 4.15
C VAL A 76 -4.19 9.57 4.28
N TYR A 77 -3.47 8.85 3.44
CA TYR A 77 -2.01 8.88 3.40
C TYR A 77 -1.50 10.27 3.01
N TRP A 78 -2.03 10.87 1.95
CA TRP A 78 -1.66 12.23 1.53
C TRP A 78 -2.04 13.30 2.56
N ALA A 79 -3.22 13.16 3.19
CA ALA A 79 -3.65 14.07 4.26
C ALA A 79 -2.67 14.03 5.45
N SER A 80 -2.21 12.86 5.83
CA SER A 80 -1.20 12.68 6.88
C SER A 80 0.14 13.35 6.53
N LEU A 81 0.60 13.20 5.29
CA LEU A 81 1.83 13.84 4.81
C LEU A 81 1.69 15.37 4.76
N ASN A 82 0.57 15.87 4.22
CA ASN A 82 0.29 17.30 4.12
C ASN A 82 0.23 17.96 5.50
N ALA A 83 -0.49 17.37 6.44
CA ALA A 83 -0.63 17.88 7.79
C ALA A 83 0.69 17.88 8.57
N ARG A 84 1.54 16.88 8.35
CA ARG A 84 2.89 16.82 8.93
C ARG A 84 3.76 17.97 8.43
N GLN A 85 3.72 18.26 7.14
CA GLN A 85 4.51 19.33 6.53
C GLN A 85 4.00 20.72 6.93
N ALA A 86 2.68 20.92 6.91
CA ALA A 86 2.07 22.23 7.14
C ALA A 86 2.01 22.62 8.62
N ASN A 87 1.72 21.69 9.52
CA ASN A 87 1.37 21.97 10.92
C ASN A 87 2.27 21.24 11.93
N GLY A 88 3.24 20.45 11.48
CA GLY A 88 4.12 19.68 12.35
C GLY A 88 3.41 18.53 13.09
N TRP A 89 2.19 18.14 12.70
CA TRP A 89 1.47 17.04 13.31
C TRP A 89 2.14 15.72 13.04
N ARG A 90 2.15 14.84 14.04
CA ARG A 90 2.77 13.54 13.95
C ARG A 90 1.73 12.47 13.65
N PHE A 91 1.90 11.83 12.50
CA PHE A 91 1.12 10.65 12.10
C PHE A 91 2.06 9.47 11.96
N GLU A 92 1.67 8.34 12.52
CA GLU A 92 2.44 7.09 12.52
C GLU A 92 1.56 5.94 12.04
N ASP A 93 2.07 5.14 11.12
CA ASP A 93 1.37 3.99 10.54
C ASP A 93 2.13 2.66 10.71
N GLY A 94 3.16 2.66 11.57
CA GLY A 94 3.96 1.48 11.85
C GLY A 94 5.03 1.17 10.80
N PHE A 95 5.09 1.89 9.68
CA PHE A 95 6.11 1.67 8.65
C PHE A 95 7.31 2.58 8.86
N THR A 96 8.52 2.00 8.80
CA THR A 96 9.79 2.71 8.97
C THR A 96 10.71 2.50 7.77
N ILE A 97 11.55 3.49 7.49
CA ILE A 97 12.52 3.40 6.40
C ILE A 97 13.59 2.35 6.72
N ASP A 98 13.69 1.32 5.90
CA ASP A 98 14.81 0.41 5.93
C ASP A 98 16.00 1.03 5.16
N LYS A 99 16.90 1.66 5.89
CA LYS A 99 18.07 2.31 5.32
C LYS A 99 19.04 1.33 4.65
N THR A 100 18.92 0.03 4.93
CA THR A 100 19.81 -0.99 4.37
C THR A 100 19.34 -1.47 2.99
N ARG A 101 18.08 -1.22 2.63
CA ARG A 101 17.43 -1.70 1.40
C ARG A 101 17.04 -0.59 0.43
N ALA A 102 17.44 0.65 0.67
CA ALA A 102 17.15 1.78 -0.21
C ALA A 102 17.98 1.65 -1.52
N THR A 103 17.38 1.03 -2.54
CA THR A 103 18.04 0.81 -3.84
C THR A 103 17.64 1.84 -4.90
N ASP A 104 16.53 2.55 -4.70
CA ASP A 104 16.03 3.56 -5.64
C ASP A 104 15.80 4.89 -4.90
N PRO A 105 16.47 5.99 -5.28
CA PRO A 105 16.29 7.29 -4.65
C PRO A 105 14.89 7.89 -4.89
N LYS A 106 14.15 7.43 -5.89
CA LYS A 106 12.80 7.94 -6.21
C LYS A 106 11.69 7.17 -5.50
N LEU A 107 11.96 5.92 -5.11
CA LEU A 107 10.98 5.04 -4.49
C LEU A 107 11.52 4.49 -3.17
N ILE A 108 11.12 5.09 -2.08
CA ILE A 108 11.52 4.68 -0.75
C ILE A 108 10.64 3.51 -0.29
N LYS A 109 11.27 2.38 0.01
CA LYS A 109 10.61 1.25 0.63
C LYS A 109 10.65 1.40 2.15
N GLN A 110 9.48 1.23 2.78
CA GLN A 110 9.34 1.18 4.22
C GLN A 110 8.88 -0.21 4.63
N CYS A 111 9.47 -0.77 5.69
CA CYS A 111 9.08 -2.05 6.25
C CYS A 111 8.21 -1.82 7.50
N PHE A 112 7.27 -2.73 7.76
CA PHE A 112 6.47 -2.71 8.97
C PHE A 112 7.36 -2.98 10.19
N ASN A 113 7.24 -2.13 11.21
CA ASN A 113 7.95 -2.28 12.46
C ASN A 113 7.06 -3.06 13.46
N ALA A 114 7.34 -4.33 13.64
CA ALA A 114 6.62 -5.17 14.60
C ALA A 114 6.75 -4.71 16.07
N SER A 115 7.75 -3.86 16.37
CA SER A 115 7.95 -3.24 17.68
C SER A 115 7.21 -1.91 17.83
N PHE A 116 6.20 -1.66 17.02
CA PHE A 116 5.40 -0.43 17.10
C PHE A 116 4.83 -0.29 18.52
N PRO A 117 5.12 0.79 19.25
CA PRO A 117 4.81 0.89 20.66
C PRO A 117 3.33 0.72 20.96
N ALA A 118 2.97 -0.06 21.95
CA ALA A 118 1.58 -0.20 22.38
C ALA A 118 1.03 1.10 22.98
N GLU A 119 1.90 1.87 23.66
CA GLU A 119 1.52 3.15 24.27
C GLU A 119 1.60 4.30 23.24
N LEU A 120 0.58 5.15 23.29
CA LEU A 120 0.51 6.35 22.44
C LEU A 120 1.31 7.49 23.07
N GLU A 121 2.23 8.05 22.32
CA GLU A 121 2.84 9.32 22.68
C GLU A 121 1.81 10.47 22.54
N PRO A 122 1.78 11.42 23.48
CA PRO A 122 0.95 12.62 23.35
C PRO A 122 1.25 13.39 22.05
N GLY A 123 0.20 13.78 21.34
CA GLY A 123 0.34 14.53 20.07
C GLY A 123 0.68 13.68 18.86
N VAL A 124 0.58 12.36 18.98
CA VAL A 124 0.71 11.41 17.86
C VAL A 124 -0.64 10.83 17.53
N THR A 125 -0.97 10.80 16.23
CA THR A 125 -2.12 10.08 15.69
C THR A 125 -1.63 8.82 14.98
N ARG A 126 -2.12 7.66 15.37
CA ARG A 126 -1.87 6.40 14.65
C ARG A 126 -2.86 6.21 13.54
N VAL A 127 -2.38 5.79 12.38
CA VAL A 127 -3.22 5.53 11.21
C VAL A 127 -3.05 4.07 10.82
N PHE A 128 -4.17 3.35 10.80
CA PHE A 128 -4.20 1.94 10.39
C PHE A 128 -5.04 1.76 9.13
N TYR A 129 -4.63 0.80 8.32
CA TYR A 129 -5.30 0.43 7.08
C TYR A 129 -5.71 -1.05 7.13
N PRO A 130 -6.79 -1.41 7.84
CA PRO A 130 -7.20 -2.82 8.03
C PRO A 130 -7.50 -3.56 6.73
N HIS A 131 -7.90 -2.84 5.69
CA HIS A 131 -8.12 -3.37 4.36
C HIS A 131 -6.93 -3.14 3.41
N GLY A 132 -5.81 -2.65 3.94
CA GLY A 132 -4.69 -2.20 3.14
C GLY A 132 -4.95 -0.87 2.43
N ASN A 133 -4.00 -0.43 1.63
CA ASN A 133 -4.15 0.69 0.70
C ASN A 133 -3.24 0.50 -0.53
N LEU A 134 -3.34 1.41 -1.50
CA LEU A 134 -2.61 1.33 -2.76
C LEU A 134 -1.08 1.39 -2.61
N ALA A 135 -0.57 1.94 -1.50
CA ALA A 135 0.86 2.01 -1.25
C ALA A 135 1.42 0.77 -0.55
N LEU A 136 0.56 -0.13 -0.03
CA LEU A 136 0.98 -1.29 0.73
C LEU A 136 1.11 -2.53 -0.15
N TYR A 137 2.15 -3.31 0.09
CA TYR A 137 2.37 -4.58 -0.62
C TYR A 137 3.10 -5.58 0.27
N ARG A 138 2.97 -6.85 -0.07
CA ARG A 138 3.72 -7.95 0.53
C ARG A 138 4.76 -8.46 -0.46
N THR A 139 5.99 -8.60 0.00
CA THR A 139 7.06 -9.18 -0.80
C THR A 139 6.87 -10.70 -0.95
N GLN A 140 7.58 -11.32 -1.88
CA GLN A 140 7.61 -12.78 -2.01
C GLN A 140 8.13 -13.48 -0.74
N GLY A 141 8.97 -12.79 0.05
CA GLY A 141 9.46 -13.26 1.36
C GLY A 141 8.43 -13.14 2.49
N GLY A 142 7.22 -12.62 2.20
CA GLY A 142 6.15 -12.45 3.20
C GLY A 142 6.23 -11.15 4.01
N GLU A 143 7.21 -10.30 3.74
CA GLU A 143 7.38 -9.03 4.46
C GLU A 143 6.38 -7.98 3.95
N GLU A 144 5.74 -7.28 4.86
CA GLU A 144 4.88 -6.14 4.55
C GLU A 144 5.70 -4.87 4.38
N SER A 145 5.39 -4.16 3.32
CA SER A 145 6.14 -2.98 2.93
C SER A 145 5.21 -1.89 2.40
N LYS A 146 5.66 -0.66 2.51
CA LYS A 146 4.98 0.52 1.98
C LYS A 146 5.86 1.23 0.98
N LEU A 147 5.27 1.66 -0.13
CA LEU A 147 5.92 2.51 -1.12
C LEU A 147 5.70 3.98 -0.78
N MET A 148 6.77 4.73 -0.79
CA MET A 148 6.74 6.20 -0.70
C MET A 148 7.35 6.80 -1.95
N ALA A 149 6.73 7.85 -2.47
CA ALA A 149 7.29 8.65 -3.53
C ALA A 149 7.88 9.94 -2.96
N ASP A 150 9.09 10.26 -3.37
CA ASP A 150 9.69 11.56 -3.07
C ASP A 150 9.17 12.58 -4.08
N ASN A 151 8.40 13.57 -3.62
CA ASN A 151 7.95 14.78 -4.35
C ASN A 151 7.32 14.59 -5.77
N SER A 152 7.19 13.37 -6.27
CA SER A 152 6.57 13.06 -7.54
C SER A 152 5.15 12.52 -7.36
N ASP A 153 4.41 12.32 -8.45
CA ASP A 153 3.10 11.69 -8.41
C ASP A 153 3.20 10.26 -7.81
N PRO A 154 2.77 10.07 -6.54
CA PRO A 154 2.93 8.78 -5.87
C PRO A 154 2.15 7.68 -6.57
N LEU A 155 1.00 8.00 -7.16
CA LEU A 155 0.14 7.02 -7.82
C LEU A 155 0.83 6.44 -9.06
N SER A 156 1.43 7.28 -9.89
CA SER A 156 2.17 6.83 -11.07
C SER A 156 3.35 5.93 -10.70
N LEU A 157 4.12 6.26 -9.66
CA LEU A 157 5.23 5.44 -9.20
C LEU A 157 4.77 4.11 -8.59
N ILE A 158 3.71 4.13 -7.79
CA ILE A 158 3.13 2.92 -7.20
C ILE A 158 2.62 2.00 -8.31
N THR A 159 1.89 2.53 -9.28
CA THR A 159 1.35 1.74 -10.39
C THR A 159 2.46 1.20 -11.29
N GLN A 160 3.52 1.98 -11.53
CA GLN A 160 4.69 1.49 -12.24
C GLN A 160 5.39 0.37 -11.45
N TYR A 161 5.60 0.55 -10.15
CA TYR A 161 6.18 -0.49 -9.30
C TYR A 161 5.38 -1.80 -9.38
N TRP A 162 4.06 -1.72 -9.37
CA TRP A 162 3.20 -2.90 -9.48
C TRP A 162 3.26 -3.58 -10.85
N ARG A 163 3.55 -2.83 -11.93
CA ARG A 163 3.77 -3.42 -13.26
C ARG A 163 5.09 -4.18 -13.34
N ASP A 164 6.11 -3.64 -12.70
CA ASP A 164 7.49 -4.09 -12.86
C ASP A 164 7.92 -5.13 -11.81
N ASN A 165 7.16 -5.32 -10.76
CA ASN A 165 7.53 -6.17 -9.62
C ASN A 165 6.42 -7.17 -9.25
N ASP A 166 6.83 -8.34 -8.74
CA ASP A 166 5.95 -9.43 -8.33
C ASP A 166 5.42 -9.28 -6.88
N GLY A 167 5.49 -8.10 -6.28
CA GLY A 167 4.91 -7.81 -4.97
C GLY A 167 3.39 -7.96 -4.99
N GLN A 168 2.83 -8.57 -3.94
CA GLN A 168 1.39 -8.70 -3.79
C GLN A 168 0.82 -7.40 -3.20
N PRO A 169 -0.09 -6.69 -3.88
CA PRO A 169 -0.78 -5.55 -3.28
C PRO A 169 -1.55 -5.95 -2.03
N LEU A 170 -1.39 -5.17 -0.96
CA LEU A 170 -2.10 -5.36 0.30
C LEU A 170 -3.34 -4.46 0.34
N PHE A 171 -4.30 -4.77 -0.51
CA PHE A 171 -5.66 -4.27 -0.35
C PHE A 171 -6.64 -5.40 -0.64
N VAL A 172 -7.63 -5.52 0.20
CA VAL A 172 -8.56 -6.64 0.17
C VAL A 172 -9.75 -6.23 -0.68
N CYS A 173 -9.71 -6.59 -1.96
CA CYS A 173 -10.84 -6.32 -2.84
C CYS A 173 -12.01 -7.26 -2.58
N GLU A 174 -11.73 -8.56 -2.50
CA GLU A 174 -12.69 -9.62 -2.20
C GLU A 174 -11.94 -10.89 -1.76
N GLY A 175 -12.61 -11.75 -1.00
CA GLY A 175 -12.02 -13.01 -0.59
C GLY A 175 -12.83 -13.68 0.52
N SER A 176 -12.48 -14.93 0.85
CA SER A 176 -13.02 -15.60 2.03
C SER A 176 -12.58 -14.86 3.31
N SER A 177 -13.30 -15.09 4.40
CA SER A 177 -12.93 -14.53 5.71
C SER A 177 -11.50 -14.91 6.11
N GLU A 178 -11.05 -16.10 5.76
CA GLU A 178 -9.69 -16.58 6.00
C GLU A 178 -8.65 -15.78 5.22
N SER A 179 -8.93 -15.46 3.94
CA SER A 179 -8.03 -14.62 3.13
C SER A 179 -7.92 -13.20 3.69
N LYS A 180 -9.02 -12.66 4.23
CA LYS A 180 -9.06 -11.33 4.85
C LYS A 180 -8.28 -11.32 6.17
N ILE A 181 -8.47 -12.34 7.00
CA ILE A 181 -7.73 -12.50 8.26
C ILE A 181 -6.23 -12.63 7.98
N ALA A 182 -5.83 -13.44 7.00
CA ALA A 182 -4.44 -13.60 6.61
C ALA A 182 -3.78 -12.33 6.02
N ALA A 183 -4.59 -11.38 5.55
CA ALA A 183 -4.10 -10.10 5.05
C ALA A 183 -3.97 -9.03 6.15
N ILE A 184 -4.62 -9.25 7.30
CA ILE A 184 -4.66 -8.32 8.45
C ILE A 184 -3.66 -8.72 9.54
N ASN A 185 -3.31 -10.00 9.63
CA ASN A 185 -2.33 -10.57 10.56
C ASN A 185 -0.94 -10.66 9.95
#